data_0af816484b9135795624d08a95a63638
#
_entry.id   0af816484b9135795624d08a95a63638
#
_cell.length_a   1.000
_cell.length_b   1.000
_cell.length_c   1.000
_cell.angle_alpha   90.00
_cell.angle_beta   90.00
_cell.angle_gamma   90.00
#
_symmetry.space_group_name_H-M   'P 1'
#
loop_
_entity.id
_entity.type
_entity.pdbx_description
1 polymer ?
#
loop_
_entity_poly.entity_id
_entity_poly.type
_entity_poly.pdbx_seq_one_letter_code
_entity_poly.pdbx_strand_id
1 'polypeptide(L)'
;PENIIGWIDVPSLEMTNTLMQEADIILATGGPGMVRAAYSSGKPALGVGAGNTPAVIDASADIQKAVNSIVHSKTFDNGMICASEQSVIVDTGIYDTVRKEFQKRGCYFLTPEETEKVRKTILINGALNSKIVGQRAAAIAVLAGVTIPQETRVLIGEVTSVDISEEFAHEKLSPVLAMYRSENFEQAVAYADQLIRDGGYGHTASLYVDEVNHREKIDQFAARMKACRIVINTPSSHGGIGDLYNFNLAPSLTLGCGSW
;
A
#
# COMPACT_ATOMS: atom_id res chain seq x y z
N PRO A 1 26.77 3.96 -26.04
CA PRO A 1 26.30 3.09 -27.13
C PRO A 1 24.90 3.47 -27.53
N GLU A 2 24.64 3.60 -28.81
CA GLU A 2 23.30 3.78 -29.34
C GLU A 2 22.49 2.49 -29.16
N ASN A 3 21.16 2.62 -29.01
CA ASN A 3 20.21 1.49 -28.88
C ASN A 3 20.38 0.59 -27.63
N ILE A 4 20.84 1.15 -26.52
CA ILE A 4 20.97 0.40 -25.27
C ILE A 4 19.62 0.23 -24.56
N ILE A 5 18.64 1.10 -24.86
CA ILE A 5 17.29 1.07 -24.32
C ILE A 5 16.31 0.93 -25.49
N GLY A 6 15.47 -0.08 -25.43
CA GLY A 6 14.37 -0.27 -26.36
C GLY A 6 13.02 -0.23 -25.65
N TRP A 7 11.95 0.03 -26.36
CA TRP A 7 10.58 -0.05 -25.85
C TRP A 7 9.63 -0.61 -26.90
N ILE A 8 8.47 -1.08 -26.46
CA ILE A 8 7.40 -1.57 -27.32
C ILE A 8 6.33 -0.48 -27.40
N ASP A 9 6.13 0.10 -28.58
CA ASP A 9 5.14 1.16 -28.80
C ASP A 9 3.69 0.64 -28.69
N VAL A 10 3.44 -0.57 -29.23
CA VAL A 10 2.11 -1.18 -29.21
C VAL A 10 2.20 -2.49 -28.43
N PRO A 11 1.89 -2.46 -27.13
CA PRO A 11 2.00 -3.64 -26.28
C PRO A 11 0.94 -4.68 -26.63
N SER A 12 1.34 -5.96 -26.59
CA SER A 12 0.43 -7.12 -26.69
C SER A 12 0.92 -8.24 -25.78
N LEU A 13 0.04 -9.19 -25.50
CA LEU A 13 0.43 -10.39 -24.73
C LEU A 13 1.47 -11.22 -25.48
N GLU A 14 1.35 -11.32 -26.81
CA GLU A 14 2.31 -12.02 -27.66
C GLU A 14 3.71 -11.41 -27.55
N MET A 15 3.81 -10.07 -27.70
CA MET A 15 5.07 -9.35 -27.55
C MET A 15 5.67 -9.50 -26.16
N THR A 16 4.84 -9.44 -25.12
CA THR A 16 5.28 -9.64 -23.73
C THR A 16 5.85 -11.04 -23.53
N ASN A 17 5.16 -12.08 -24.02
CA ASN A 17 5.62 -13.45 -23.93
C ASN A 17 6.92 -13.69 -24.73
N THR A 18 7.01 -13.13 -25.94
CA THR A 18 8.23 -13.20 -26.76
C THR A 18 9.40 -12.55 -26.02
N LEU A 19 9.19 -11.35 -25.46
CA LEU A 19 10.23 -10.66 -24.70
C LEU A 19 10.71 -11.47 -23.50
N MET A 20 9.79 -12.10 -22.77
CA MET A 20 10.11 -12.97 -21.64
C MET A 20 10.89 -14.24 -22.07
N GLN A 21 10.64 -14.75 -23.26
CA GLN A 21 11.35 -15.93 -23.80
C GLN A 21 12.76 -15.60 -24.30
N GLU A 22 12.95 -14.40 -24.88
CA GLU A 22 14.21 -13.99 -25.50
C GLU A 22 15.15 -13.29 -24.51
N ALA A 23 14.65 -12.70 -23.42
CA ALA A 23 15.46 -11.98 -22.44
C ALA A 23 16.42 -12.91 -21.69
N ASP A 24 17.61 -12.41 -21.34
CA ASP A 24 18.56 -13.12 -20.47
C ASP A 24 18.15 -13.07 -19.02
N ILE A 25 17.52 -11.95 -18.58
CA ILE A 25 16.95 -11.76 -17.26
C ILE A 25 15.70 -10.90 -17.36
N ILE A 26 14.70 -11.22 -16.56
CA ILE A 26 13.41 -10.51 -16.54
C ILE A 26 13.28 -9.73 -15.24
N LEU A 27 12.92 -8.45 -15.37
CA LEU A 27 12.48 -7.61 -14.27
C LEU A 27 11.01 -7.28 -14.49
N ALA A 28 10.12 -7.93 -13.72
CA ALA A 28 8.67 -7.81 -13.90
C ALA A 28 8.03 -7.11 -12.71
N THR A 29 7.37 -5.98 -12.97
CA THR A 29 6.54 -5.29 -11.98
C THR A 29 5.11 -5.23 -12.50
N GLY A 30 4.16 -5.79 -11.78
CA GLY A 30 2.77 -5.82 -12.21
C GLY A 30 1.88 -6.71 -11.37
N GLY A 31 0.68 -6.98 -11.86
CA GLY A 31 -0.27 -7.85 -11.19
C GLY A 31 0.21 -9.31 -11.13
N PRO A 32 -0.44 -10.16 -10.29
CA PRO A 32 -0.03 -11.54 -10.06
C PRO A 32 0.11 -12.39 -11.35
N GLY A 33 -0.68 -12.08 -12.38
CA GLY A 33 -0.61 -12.76 -13.67
C GLY A 33 0.71 -12.52 -14.41
N MET A 34 1.20 -11.28 -14.41
CA MET A 34 2.49 -10.93 -15.03
C MET A 34 3.66 -11.55 -14.29
N VAL A 35 3.66 -11.49 -12.96
CA VAL A 35 4.71 -12.08 -12.12
C VAL A 35 4.77 -13.59 -12.33
N ARG A 36 3.62 -14.25 -12.37
CA ARG A 36 3.54 -15.69 -12.64
C ARG A 36 4.06 -16.04 -14.04
N ALA A 37 3.72 -15.24 -15.06
CA ALA A 37 4.23 -15.42 -16.42
C ALA A 37 5.76 -15.29 -16.47
N ALA A 38 6.33 -14.27 -15.80
CA ALA A 38 7.77 -14.07 -15.72
C ALA A 38 8.48 -15.29 -15.10
N TYR A 39 8.02 -15.79 -13.96
CA TYR A 39 8.61 -16.97 -13.31
C TYR A 39 8.39 -18.27 -14.10
N SER A 40 7.34 -18.35 -14.91
CA SER A 40 7.04 -19.51 -15.74
C SER A 40 7.73 -19.49 -17.11
N SER A 41 8.45 -18.43 -17.45
CA SER A 41 9.14 -18.27 -18.74
C SER A 41 10.34 -19.20 -18.92
N GLY A 42 10.85 -19.78 -17.83
CA GLY A 42 12.11 -20.55 -17.82
C GLY A 42 13.37 -19.71 -17.82
N LYS A 43 13.26 -18.39 -17.69
CA LYS A 43 14.36 -17.44 -17.59
C LYS A 43 14.56 -16.95 -16.14
N PRO A 44 15.77 -16.51 -15.76
CA PRO A 44 15.95 -15.79 -14.50
C PRO A 44 15.00 -14.59 -14.40
N ALA A 45 14.22 -14.52 -13.35
CA ALA A 45 13.23 -13.45 -13.19
C ALA A 45 13.22 -12.88 -11.77
N LEU A 46 13.06 -11.56 -11.68
CA LEU A 46 12.78 -10.80 -10.46
C LEU A 46 11.38 -10.22 -10.60
N GLY A 47 10.41 -10.79 -9.89
CA GLY A 47 9.00 -10.37 -9.96
C GLY A 47 8.59 -9.57 -8.73
N VAL A 48 7.83 -8.49 -8.95
CA VAL A 48 7.19 -7.69 -7.89
C VAL A 48 5.71 -7.60 -8.20
N GLY A 49 4.89 -8.16 -7.32
CA GLY A 49 3.43 -8.12 -7.45
C GLY A 49 2.80 -6.91 -6.73
N ALA A 50 1.49 -7.00 -6.55
CA ALA A 50 0.71 -6.00 -5.84
C ALA A 50 1.17 -5.82 -4.39
N GLY A 51 1.15 -4.60 -3.90
CA GLY A 51 1.35 -4.27 -2.49
C GLY A 51 0.01 -4.00 -1.81
N ASN A 52 -0.16 -4.49 -0.60
CA ASN A 52 -1.31 -4.14 0.25
C ASN A 52 -0.81 -3.79 1.65
N THR A 53 -0.01 -2.74 1.71
CA THR A 53 0.73 -2.34 2.92
C THR A 53 -0.21 -1.91 4.04
N PRO A 54 -0.32 -2.65 5.15
CA PRO A 54 -0.99 -2.20 6.35
C PRO A 54 -0.03 -1.34 7.20
N ALA A 55 -0.56 -0.29 7.82
CA ALA A 55 0.12 0.50 8.84
C ALA A 55 -0.60 0.30 10.19
N VAL A 56 0.07 -0.27 11.16
CA VAL A 56 -0.45 -0.39 12.53
C VAL A 56 -0.01 0.81 13.34
N ILE A 57 -0.93 1.49 14.01
CA ILE A 57 -0.65 2.54 14.99
C ILE A 57 -1.00 2.01 16.37
N ASP A 58 0.03 1.63 17.13
CA ASP A 58 -0.09 1.13 18.51
C ASP A 58 -0.45 2.26 19.48
N ALA A 59 -1.09 1.92 20.60
CA ALA A 59 -1.46 2.88 21.64
C ALA A 59 -0.27 3.70 22.19
N SER A 60 0.95 3.17 22.12
CA SER A 60 2.18 3.83 22.56
C SER A 60 2.83 4.75 21.52
N ALA A 61 2.28 4.80 20.30
CA ALA A 61 2.88 5.54 19.19
C ALA A 61 2.83 7.06 19.39
N ASP A 62 3.84 7.77 18.89
CA ASP A 62 3.73 9.21 18.63
C ASP A 62 2.72 9.44 17.50
N ILE A 63 1.50 9.81 17.85
CA ILE A 63 0.38 9.98 16.92
C ILE A 63 0.69 11.04 15.85
N GLN A 64 1.32 12.15 16.24
CA GLN A 64 1.62 13.23 15.28
C GLN A 64 2.63 12.75 14.23
N LYS A 65 3.69 12.07 14.68
CA LYS A 65 4.70 11.48 13.81
C LYS A 65 4.08 10.40 12.90
N ALA A 66 3.29 9.49 13.47
CA ALA A 66 2.65 8.40 12.73
C ALA A 66 1.75 8.94 11.61
N VAL A 67 0.80 9.81 11.95
CA VAL A 67 -0.15 10.37 10.96
C VAL A 67 0.57 11.23 9.92
N ASN A 68 1.56 12.04 10.34
CA ASN A 68 2.38 12.81 9.40
C ASN A 68 3.08 11.91 8.39
N SER A 69 3.71 10.84 8.86
CA SER A 69 4.43 9.88 8.05
C SER A 69 3.50 9.18 7.04
N ILE A 70 2.33 8.72 7.50
CA ILE A 70 1.35 8.04 6.64
C ILE A 70 0.79 9.00 5.57
N VAL A 71 0.41 10.22 5.95
CA VAL A 71 -0.11 11.20 4.97
C VAL A 71 0.97 11.57 3.96
N HIS A 72 2.21 11.79 4.40
CA HIS A 72 3.33 12.09 3.52
C HIS A 72 3.58 10.94 2.54
N SER A 73 3.65 9.72 3.04
CA SER A 73 3.82 8.50 2.25
C SER A 73 2.67 8.31 1.25
N LYS A 74 1.42 8.46 1.70
CA LYS A 74 0.23 8.23 0.88
C LYS A 74 -0.01 9.31 -0.19
N THR A 75 0.53 10.50 -0.01
CA THR A 75 0.42 11.60 -0.99
C THR A 75 1.64 11.70 -1.90
N PHE A 76 2.73 11.01 -1.57
CA PHE A 76 3.86 10.89 -2.48
C PHE A 76 3.42 10.18 -3.77
N ASP A 77 3.67 10.81 -4.90
CA ASP A 77 3.23 10.32 -6.23
C ASP A 77 1.73 9.92 -6.27
N ASN A 78 0.89 10.69 -5.57
CA ASN A 78 -0.54 10.40 -5.40
C ASN A 78 -0.83 8.95 -4.95
N GLY A 79 0.02 8.38 -4.11
CA GLY A 79 -0.16 7.02 -3.57
C GLY A 79 0.04 5.88 -4.57
N MET A 80 0.69 6.15 -5.70
CA MET A 80 0.94 5.14 -6.74
C MET A 80 2.08 4.19 -6.38
N ILE A 81 2.98 4.57 -5.46
CA ILE A 81 4.02 3.66 -4.99
C ILE A 81 3.39 2.46 -4.28
N CYS A 82 3.70 1.25 -4.75
CA CYS A 82 3.13 0.00 -4.23
C CYS A 82 3.44 -0.27 -2.75
N ALA A 83 4.49 0.35 -2.21
CA ALA A 83 4.82 0.32 -0.79
C ALA A 83 4.04 1.35 0.05
N SER A 84 3.24 2.24 -0.56
CA SER A 84 2.43 3.20 0.21
C SER A 84 1.34 2.48 1.00
N GLU A 85 0.99 3.03 2.15
CA GLU A 85 -0.02 2.47 3.03
C GLU A 85 -1.37 2.35 2.31
N GLN A 86 -2.00 1.20 2.40
CA GLN A 86 -3.33 0.94 1.86
C GLN A 86 -4.39 0.93 2.96
N SER A 87 -3.97 0.57 4.16
CA SER A 87 -4.82 0.43 5.33
C SER A 87 -4.12 0.96 6.57
N VAL A 88 -4.89 1.58 7.48
CA VAL A 88 -4.42 2.02 8.80
C VAL A 88 -5.23 1.30 9.86
N ILE A 89 -4.56 0.58 10.74
CA ILE A 89 -5.18 -0.16 11.84
C ILE A 89 -4.78 0.53 13.13
N VAL A 90 -5.76 0.99 13.88
CA VAL A 90 -5.55 1.89 15.03
C VAL A 90 -6.13 1.29 16.28
N ASP A 91 -5.35 1.29 17.36
CA ASP A 91 -5.84 0.93 18.68
C ASP A 91 -7.04 1.80 19.09
N THR A 92 -8.09 1.17 19.58
CA THR A 92 -9.35 1.83 19.95
C THR A 92 -9.16 2.94 20.96
N GLY A 93 -8.19 2.81 21.89
CA GLY A 93 -7.92 3.80 22.92
C GLY A 93 -7.42 5.15 22.39
N ILE A 94 -6.79 5.15 21.20
CA ILE A 94 -6.25 6.36 20.57
C ILE A 94 -6.97 6.72 19.26
N TYR A 95 -7.92 5.94 18.82
CA TYR A 95 -8.55 6.04 17.50
C TYR A 95 -9.08 7.44 17.19
N ASP A 96 -9.85 8.03 18.10
CA ASP A 96 -10.45 9.33 17.87
C ASP A 96 -9.40 10.47 17.84
N THR A 97 -8.30 10.30 18.56
CA THR A 97 -7.16 11.23 18.51
C THR A 97 -6.43 11.14 17.16
N VAL A 98 -6.19 9.92 16.69
CA VAL A 98 -5.60 9.65 15.37
C VAL A 98 -6.50 10.20 14.25
N ARG A 99 -7.80 9.96 14.34
CA ARG A 99 -8.80 10.48 13.39
C ARG A 99 -8.76 12.01 13.29
N LYS A 100 -8.74 12.70 14.43
CA LYS A 100 -8.62 14.17 14.49
C LYS A 100 -7.29 14.66 13.89
N GLU A 101 -6.21 13.93 14.12
CA GLU A 101 -4.90 14.29 13.57
C GLU A 101 -4.87 14.13 12.03
N PHE A 102 -5.47 13.10 11.48
CA PHE A 102 -5.66 12.96 10.02
C PHE A 102 -6.46 14.13 9.44
N GLN A 103 -7.56 14.53 10.10
CA GLN A 103 -8.37 15.67 9.66
C GLN A 103 -7.57 16.98 9.64
N LYS A 104 -6.77 17.27 10.68
CA LYS A 104 -5.88 18.45 10.73
C LYS A 104 -4.88 18.48 9.57
N ARG A 105 -4.51 17.32 9.03
CA ARG A 105 -3.56 17.19 7.91
C ARG A 105 -4.23 17.14 6.54
N GLY A 106 -5.50 17.52 6.45
CA GLY A 106 -6.24 17.62 5.19
C GLY A 106 -6.77 16.29 4.67
N CYS A 107 -6.94 15.29 5.53
CA CYS A 107 -7.63 14.06 5.16
C CYS A 107 -9.14 14.22 5.38
N TYR A 108 -9.91 13.68 4.45
CA TYR A 108 -11.38 13.69 4.48
C TYR A 108 -11.90 12.30 4.85
N PHE A 109 -12.68 12.24 5.92
CA PHE A 109 -13.36 11.02 6.34
C PHE A 109 -14.71 10.94 5.65
N LEU A 110 -14.86 9.91 4.85
CA LEU A 110 -16.09 9.64 4.11
C LEU A 110 -17.24 9.32 5.08
N THR A 111 -18.42 9.86 4.81
CA THR A 111 -19.64 9.39 5.47
C THR A 111 -19.97 7.96 5.03
N PRO A 112 -20.87 7.23 5.71
CA PRO A 112 -21.26 5.89 5.27
C PRO A 112 -21.76 5.85 3.82
N GLU A 113 -22.55 6.83 3.40
CA GLU A 113 -23.06 6.92 2.02
C GLU A 113 -21.94 7.21 1.00
N GLU A 114 -21.02 8.08 1.35
CA GLU A 114 -19.85 8.39 0.52
C GLU A 114 -18.90 7.21 0.43
N THR A 115 -18.72 6.47 1.54
CA THR A 115 -17.93 5.23 1.58
C THR A 115 -18.47 4.21 0.57
N GLU A 116 -19.79 4.02 0.49
CA GLU A 116 -20.40 3.15 -0.51
C GLU A 116 -20.16 3.59 -1.96
N LYS A 117 -20.17 4.89 -2.22
CA LYS A 117 -19.87 5.42 -3.55
C LYS A 117 -18.40 5.21 -3.92
N VAL A 118 -17.49 5.51 -3.00
CA VAL A 118 -16.05 5.31 -3.22
C VAL A 118 -15.73 3.82 -3.33
N ARG A 119 -16.33 2.95 -2.51
CA ARG A 119 -16.18 1.49 -2.58
C ARG A 119 -16.42 0.98 -4.00
N LYS A 120 -17.53 1.34 -4.61
CA LYS A 120 -17.89 0.97 -6.00
C LYS A 120 -16.94 1.55 -7.07
N THR A 121 -16.09 2.49 -6.67
CA THR A 121 -15.13 3.14 -7.57
C THR A 121 -13.75 2.50 -7.50
N ILE A 122 -13.41 1.80 -6.39
CA ILE A 122 -12.09 1.18 -6.19
C ILE A 122 -11.88 0.03 -7.18
N LEU A 123 -12.84 -0.87 -7.27
CA LEU A 123 -12.77 -2.01 -8.17
C LEU A 123 -13.83 -1.93 -9.28
N ILE A 124 -13.44 -2.36 -10.48
CA ILE A 124 -14.37 -2.56 -11.61
C ILE A 124 -14.21 -4.00 -12.08
N ASN A 125 -15.29 -4.77 -12.05
CA ASN A 125 -15.30 -6.20 -12.40
C ASN A 125 -14.22 -7.01 -11.64
N GLY A 126 -14.01 -6.70 -10.36
CA GLY A 126 -13.04 -7.38 -9.50
C GLY A 126 -11.58 -6.98 -9.70
N ALA A 127 -11.29 -6.02 -10.58
CA ALA A 127 -9.94 -5.50 -10.82
C ALA A 127 -9.84 -4.04 -10.38
N LEU A 128 -8.64 -3.60 -10.00
CA LEU A 128 -8.37 -2.20 -9.65
C LEU A 128 -8.79 -1.27 -10.80
N ASN A 129 -9.57 -0.27 -10.48
CA ASN A 129 -9.99 0.74 -11.44
C ASN A 129 -8.82 1.63 -11.86
N SER A 130 -8.34 1.44 -13.08
CA SER A 130 -7.20 2.21 -13.61
C SER A 130 -7.44 3.73 -13.62
N LYS A 131 -8.70 4.19 -13.60
CA LYS A 131 -9.03 5.61 -13.59
C LYS A 131 -8.73 6.32 -12.27
N ILE A 132 -8.53 5.58 -11.18
CA ILE A 132 -8.15 6.17 -9.88
C ILE A 132 -6.65 6.13 -9.63
N VAL A 133 -5.91 5.31 -10.36
CA VAL A 133 -4.45 5.13 -10.15
C VAL A 133 -3.70 6.44 -10.37
N GLY A 134 -2.95 6.87 -9.38
CA GLY A 134 -2.15 8.10 -9.42
C GLY A 134 -2.96 9.41 -9.47
N GLN A 135 -4.28 9.35 -9.29
CA GLN A 135 -5.15 10.53 -9.30
C GLN A 135 -5.17 11.23 -7.94
N ARG A 136 -5.45 12.54 -7.95
CA ARG A 136 -5.67 13.29 -6.71
C ARG A 136 -6.99 12.88 -6.05
N ALA A 137 -7.08 13.02 -4.73
CA ALA A 137 -8.28 12.71 -3.95
C ALA A 137 -9.56 13.40 -4.51
N ALA A 138 -9.45 14.66 -4.91
CA ALA A 138 -10.56 15.40 -5.51
C ALA A 138 -11.07 14.79 -6.83
N ALA A 139 -10.17 14.29 -7.68
CA ALA A 139 -10.57 13.65 -8.95
C ALA A 139 -11.26 12.30 -8.69
N ILE A 140 -10.79 11.54 -7.69
CA ILE A 140 -11.43 10.28 -7.29
C ILE A 140 -12.83 10.55 -6.71
N ALA A 141 -12.96 11.57 -5.87
CA ALA A 141 -14.27 11.96 -5.32
C ALA A 141 -15.26 12.33 -6.42
N VAL A 142 -14.84 13.12 -7.42
CA VAL A 142 -15.68 13.44 -8.58
C VAL A 142 -16.10 12.17 -9.33
N LEU A 143 -15.18 11.25 -9.57
CA LEU A 143 -15.46 9.98 -10.23
C LEU A 143 -16.48 9.13 -9.44
N ALA A 144 -16.41 9.19 -8.11
CA ALA A 144 -17.34 8.50 -7.21
C ALA A 144 -18.67 9.25 -7.00
N GLY A 145 -18.82 10.46 -7.52
CA GLY A 145 -20.01 11.30 -7.27
C GLY A 145 -20.10 11.79 -5.83
N VAL A 146 -18.96 12.13 -5.23
CA VAL A 146 -18.81 12.66 -3.87
C VAL A 146 -18.26 14.08 -3.93
N THR A 147 -18.81 14.98 -3.10
CA THR A 147 -18.35 16.37 -3.00
C THR A 147 -17.49 16.55 -1.76
N ILE A 148 -16.24 16.96 -1.96
CA ILE A 148 -15.27 17.18 -0.89
C ILE A 148 -14.55 18.52 -1.05
N PRO A 149 -13.88 19.05 -0.01
CA PRO A 149 -12.98 20.20 -0.16
C PRO A 149 -11.88 19.91 -1.20
N GLN A 150 -11.59 20.91 -2.04
CA GLN A 150 -10.63 20.75 -3.16
C GLN A 150 -9.19 20.48 -2.70
N GLU A 151 -8.83 20.97 -1.52
CA GLU A 151 -7.52 20.77 -0.88
C GLU A 151 -7.36 19.41 -0.19
N THR A 152 -8.38 18.55 -0.25
CA THR A 152 -8.34 17.21 0.37
C THR A 152 -7.16 16.41 -0.18
N ARG A 153 -6.32 15.93 0.75
CA ARG A 153 -5.11 15.18 0.43
C ARG A 153 -5.36 13.69 0.29
N VAL A 154 -6.17 13.11 1.18
CA VAL A 154 -6.45 11.67 1.26
C VAL A 154 -7.93 11.47 1.60
N LEU A 155 -8.58 10.52 0.94
CA LEU A 155 -9.90 10.01 1.32
C LEU A 155 -9.73 8.84 2.29
N ILE A 156 -10.47 8.85 3.40
CA ILE A 156 -10.42 7.77 4.39
C ILE A 156 -11.81 7.17 4.54
N GLY A 157 -11.93 5.88 4.25
CA GLY A 157 -13.11 5.07 4.57
C GLY A 157 -12.90 4.34 5.91
N GLU A 158 -13.79 4.58 6.86
CA GLU A 158 -13.85 3.80 8.10
C GLU A 158 -14.62 2.52 7.81
N VAL A 159 -13.93 1.39 7.84
CA VAL A 159 -14.46 0.06 7.48
C VAL A 159 -14.13 -0.95 8.57
N THR A 160 -14.88 -2.04 8.63
CA THR A 160 -14.77 -3.04 9.71
C THR A 160 -14.21 -4.38 9.24
N SER A 161 -14.38 -4.71 7.97
CA SER A 161 -13.91 -5.97 7.41
C SER A 161 -12.53 -5.81 6.78
N VAL A 162 -11.60 -6.67 7.16
CA VAL A 162 -10.28 -6.83 6.52
C VAL A 162 -10.27 -7.95 5.49
N ASP A 163 -11.41 -8.59 5.25
CA ASP A 163 -11.57 -9.63 4.24
C ASP A 163 -11.46 -9.05 2.84
N ILE A 164 -10.89 -9.80 1.93
CA ILE A 164 -10.67 -9.36 0.53
C ILE A 164 -11.99 -9.12 -0.25
N SER A 165 -13.13 -9.52 0.27
CA SER A 165 -14.43 -9.14 -0.28
C SER A 165 -14.80 -7.67 -0.03
N GLU A 166 -14.10 -6.98 0.89
CA GLU A 166 -14.22 -5.54 1.11
C GLU A 166 -13.27 -4.80 0.16
N GLU A 167 -13.79 -3.95 -0.72
CA GLU A 167 -13.00 -3.24 -1.73
C GLU A 167 -11.94 -2.31 -1.11
N PHE A 168 -12.21 -1.74 0.06
CA PHE A 168 -11.22 -0.96 0.79
C PHE A 168 -10.05 -1.79 1.33
N ALA A 169 -10.18 -3.11 1.42
CA ALA A 169 -9.11 -4.01 1.82
C ALA A 169 -8.09 -4.28 0.71
N HIS A 170 -8.36 -3.85 -0.52
CA HIS A 170 -7.47 -4.04 -1.67
C HIS A 170 -6.41 -2.94 -1.79
N GLU A 171 -5.40 -3.20 -2.64
CA GLU A 171 -4.49 -2.18 -3.15
C GLU A 171 -5.26 -1.15 -3.99
N LYS A 172 -5.00 0.13 -3.77
CA LYS A 172 -5.73 1.22 -4.42
C LYS A 172 -4.87 2.12 -5.31
N LEU A 173 -3.55 2.09 -5.14
CA LEU A 173 -2.57 2.90 -5.90
C LEU A 173 -3.00 4.36 -6.08
N SER A 174 -3.56 4.94 -5.03
CA SER A 174 -4.22 6.26 -5.03
C SER A 174 -4.33 6.79 -3.61
N PRO A 175 -4.60 8.09 -3.39
CA PRO A 175 -4.75 8.66 -2.05
C PRO A 175 -6.10 8.29 -1.40
N VAL A 176 -6.38 6.99 -1.33
CA VAL A 176 -7.52 6.39 -0.62
C VAL A 176 -7.00 5.42 0.42
N LEU A 177 -7.43 5.55 1.67
CA LEU A 177 -7.08 4.68 2.80
C LEU A 177 -8.31 3.99 3.38
N ALA A 178 -8.15 2.75 3.78
CA ALA A 178 -9.02 2.11 4.77
C ALA A 178 -8.56 2.46 6.18
N MET A 179 -9.47 2.66 7.12
CA MET A 179 -9.13 2.82 8.53
C MET A 179 -9.96 1.86 9.39
N TYR A 180 -9.24 1.06 10.18
CA TYR A 180 -9.80 0.01 11.03
C TYR A 180 -9.57 0.31 12.50
N ARG A 181 -10.51 -0.12 13.37
CA ARG A 181 -10.32 -0.17 14.82
C ARG A 181 -9.81 -1.54 15.23
N SER A 182 -8.85 -1.58 16.15
CA SER A 182 -8.45 -2.79 16.84
C SER A 182 -8.60 -2.62 18.35
N GLU A 183 -9.00 -3.68 19.03
CA GLU A 183 -9.20 -3.67 20.49
C GLU A 183 -7.87 -3.70 21.24
N ASN A 184 -6.85 -4.27 20.61
CA ASN A 184 -5.51 -4.43 21.18
C ASN A 184 -4.48 -4.67 20.07
N PHE A 185 -3.20 -4.74 20.45
CA PHE A 185 -2.10 -4.95 19.52
C PHE A 185 -2.17 -6.29 18.79
N GLU A 186 -2.57 -7.37 19.46
CA GLU A 186 -2.70 -8.72 18.88
C GLU A 186 -3.72 -8.72 17.73
N GLN A 187 -4.87 -8.07 17.93
CA GLN A 187 -5.88 -7.94 16.89
C GLN A 187 -5.39 -7.07 15.73
N ALA A 188 -4.67 -5.97 16.04
CA ALA A 188 -4.07 -5.13 14.99
C ALA A 188 -3.09 -5.92 14.12
N VAL A 189 -2.24 -6.74 14.73
CA VAL A 189 -1.30 -7.63 14.04
C VAL A 189 -2.04 -8.69 13.22
N ALA A 190 -3.14 -9.26 13.75
CA ALA A 190 -3.95 -10.23 13.02
C ALA A 190 -4.61 -9.61 11.78
N TYR A 191 -5.13 -8.39 11.87
CA TYR A 191 -5.70 -7.66 10.74
C TYR A 191 -4.64 -7.35 9.68
N ALA A 192 -3.46 -6.88 10.11
CA ALA A 192 -2.34 -6.62 9.22
C ALA A 192 -1.86 -7.88 8.49
N ASP A 193 -1.75 -9.01 9.21
CA ASP A 193 -1.38 -10.31 8.64
C ASP A 193 -2.38 -10.78 7.58
N GLN A 194 -3.70 -10.65 7.85
CA GLN A 194 -4.74 -11.01 6.89
C GLN A 194 -4.66 -10.15 5.63
N LEU A 195 -4.59 -8.82 5.76
CA LEU A 195 -4.47 -7.90 4.62
C LEU A 195 -3.26 -8.22 3.74
N ILE A 196 -2.12 -8.59 4.36
CA ILE A 196 -0.92 -9.00 3.62
C ILE A 196 -1.14 -10.33 2.90
N ARG A 197 -1.68 -11.33 3.57
CA ARG A 197 -1.90 -12.66 2.97
C ARG A 197 -2.83 -12.62 1.79
N ASP A 198 -3.89 -11.79 1.88
CA ASP A 198 -4.95 -11.77 0.87
C ASP A 198 -4.61 -10.87 -0.33
N GLY A 199 -3.80 -9.81 -0.14
CA GLY A 199 -3.60 -8.81 -1.18
C GLY A 199 -2.18 -8.29 -1.40
N GLY A 200 -1.22 -8.60 -0.51
CA GLY A 200 0.12 -8.01 -0.58
C GLY A 200 1.24 -8.93 -0.09
N TYR A 201 1.08 -10.23 -0.25
CA TYR A 201 2.02 -11.22 0.26
C TYR A 201 3.45 -10.96 -0.21
N GLY A 202 4.38 -10.91 0.74
CA GLY A 202 5.80 -10.70 0.47
C GLY A 202 6.22 -9.24 0.29
N HIS A 203 5.31 -8.26 0.31
CA HIS A 203 5.64 -6.88 -0.05
C HIS A 203 6.12 -6.04 1.15
N THR A 204 5.27 -5.29 1.80
CA THR A 204 5.64 -4.30 2.82
C THR A 204 4.63 -4.25 3.96
N ALA A 205 5.10 -4.02 5.18
CA ALA A 205 4.27 -3.74 6.36
C ALA A 205 4.88 -2.59 7.18
N SER A 206 4.05 -1.81 7.87
CA SER A 206 4.48 -0.67 8.67
C SER A 206 3.91 -0.72 10.09
N LEU A 207 4.71 -0.33 11.08
CA LEU A 207 4.33 -0.24 12.48
C LEU A 207 4.81 1.09 13.07
N TYR A 208 3.91 1.77 13.76
CA TYR A 208 4.19 2.94 14.59
C TYR A 208 4.00 2.57 16.07
N VAL A 209 5.05 2.72 16.85
CA VAL A 209 5.13 2.24 18.25
C VAL A 209 6.22 3.01 19.00
N ASP A 210 6.16 3.09 20.32
CA ASP A 210 7.31 3.48 21.13
C ASP A 210 8.39 2.39 21.08
N GLU A 211 9.37 2.56 20.22
CA GLU A 211 10.42 1.58 19.95
C GLU A 211 11.40 1.38 21.10
N VAL A 212 11.43 2.33 22.03
CA VAL A 212 12.33 2.27 23.21
C VAL A 212 11.74 1.38 24.29
N ASN A 213 10.44 1.56 24.57
CA ASN A 213 9.78 0.86 25.67
C ASN A 213 9.01 -0.41 25.25
N HIS A 214 8.80 -0.62 23.94
CA HIS A 214 7.99 -1.71 23.41
C HIS A 214 8.69 -2.49 22.29
N ARG A 215 9.96 -2.83 22.51
CA ARG A 215 10.75 -3.64 21.55
C ARG A 215 10.10 -4.99 21.25
N GLU A 216 9.45 -5.60 22.24
CA GLU A 216 8.74 -6.87 22.09
C GLU A 216 7.62 -6.82 21.05
N LYS A 217 6.93 -5.67 20.92
CA LYS A 217 5.89 -5.47 19.89
C LYS A 217 6.49 -5.43 18.48
N ILE A 218 7.66 -4.81 18.34
CA ILE A 218 8.39 -4.80 17.06
C ILE A 218 8.76 -6.21 16.66
N ASP A 219 9.34 -6.99 17.59
CA ASP A 219 9.77 -8.36 17.33
C ASP A 219 8.57 -9.28 17.01
N GLN A 220 7.45 -9.12 17.73
CA GLN A 220 6.19 -9.82 17.46
C GLN A 220 5.62 -9.48 16.08
N PHE A 221 5.56 -8.20 15.73
CA PHE A 221 5.10 -7.73 14.43
C PHE A 221 5.98 -8.28 13.30
N ALA A 222 7.29 -8.12 13.43
CA ALA A 222 8.26 -8.59 12.44
C ALA A 222 8.20 -10.09 12.20
N ALA A 223 8.06 -10.88 13.27
CA ALA A 223 7.93 -12.33 13.18
C ALA A 223 6.63 -12.79 12.49
N ARG A 224 5.57 -12.00 12.61
CA ARG A 224 4.25 -12.33 12.06
C ARG A 224 4.07 -11.91 10.60
N MET A 225 4.58 -10.74 10.22
CA MET A 225 4.36 -10.18 8.89
C MET A 225 5.08 -10.98 7.80
N LYS A 226 4.32 -11.42 6.79
CA LYS A 226 4.84 -12.07 5.59
C LYS A 226 5.23 -11.02 4.55
N ALA A 227 6.17 -10.16 4.90
CA ALA A 227 6.63 -9.04 4.10
C ALA A 227 8.16 -9.01 4.04
N CYS A 228 8.73 -8.65 2.91
CA CYS A 228 10.18 -8.50 2.76
C CYS A 228 10.69 -7.18 3.35
N ARG A 229 9.81 -6.20 3.52
CA ARG A 229 10.09 -4.92 4.18
C ARG A 229 9.16 -4.69 5.35
N ILE A 230 9.76 -4.46 6.51
CA ILE A 230 9.06 -4.07 7.72
C ILE A 230 9.61 -2.71 8.14
N VAL A 231 8.74 -1.70 8.13
CA VAL A 231 9.12 -0.31 8.34
C VAL A 231 8.59 0.15 9.69
N ILE A 232 9.48 0.65 10.55
CA ILE A 232 9.14 1.10 11.90
C ILE A 232 9.23 2.63 11.98
N ASN A 233 8.17 3.29 12.45
CA ASN A 233 8.08 4.72 12.70
C ASN A 233 8.51 5.61 11.52
N THR A 234 8.28 5.15 10.29
CA THR A 234 8.82 5.72 9.07
C THR A 234 7.78 5.68 7.95
N PRO A 235 7.70 6.71 7.07
CA PRO A 235 6.82 6.68 5.90
C PRO A 235 7.10 5.47 5.02
N SER A 236 6.10 4.64 4.76
CA SER A 236 6.30 3.32 4.14
C SER A 236 6.78 3.41 2.68
N SER A 237 6.23 4.33 1.88
CA SER A 237 6.67 4.51 0.49
C SER A 237 8.14 4.93 0.40
N HIS A 238 8.60 5.81 1.29
CA HIS A 238 9.98 6.29 1.33
C HIS A 238 10.93 5.23 1.90
N GLY A 239 10.54 4.57 2.99
CA GLY A 239 11.29 3.44 3.55
C GLY A 239 11.42 2.28 2.56
N GLY A 240 10.44 2.14 1.68
CA GLY A 240 10.46 1.16 0.61
C GLY A 240 11.54 1.42 -0.45
N ILE A 241 11.85 2.66 -0.75
CA ILE A 241 12.87 3.04 -1.75
C ILE A 241 14.29 2.84 -1.18
N GLY A 242 14.50 3.09 0.11
CA GLY A 242 15.78 2.88 0.79
C GLY A 242 16.73 4.09 0.79
N ASP A 243 16.69 4.95 -0.19
CA ASP A 243 17.63 6.05 -0.38
C ASP A 243 17.44 7.23 0.60
N LEU A 244 16.24 7.37 1.15
CA LEU A 244 15.91 8.47 2.05
C LEU A 244 16.38 8.24 3.50
N TYR A 245 16.93 7.09 3.78
CA TYR A 245 17.39 6.66 5.10
C TYR A 245 18.80 6.11 5.03
N ASN A 246 19.50 6.17 6.14
CA ASN A 246 20.89 5.72 6.25
C ASN A 246 20.99 4.18 6.32
N PHE A 247 20.45 3.50 5.32
CA PHE A 247 20.56 2.05 5.19
C PHE A 247 21.83 1.65 4.43
N ASN A 248 22.41 0.52 4.80
CA ASN A 248 23.49 -0.11 4.04
C ASN A 248 22.98 -0.88 2.80
N LEU A 249 21.81 -0.52 2.28
CA LEU A 249 21.21 -1.11 1.10
C LEU A 249 21.15 -0.08 -0.01
N ALA A 250 21.48 -0.48 -1.22
CA ALA A 250 21.28 0.35 -2.40
C ALA A 250 19.79 0.62 -2.60
N PRO A 251 19.41 1.84 -3.00
CA PRO A 251 18.02 2.13 -3.34
C PRO A 251 17.49 1.19 -4.40
N SER A 252 16.29 0.67 -4.20
CA SER A 252 15.65 -0.21 -5.16
C SER A 252 14.13 -0.06 -5.11
N LEU A 253 13.51 0.09 -6.28
CA LEU A 253 12.05 0.02 -6.46
C LEU A 253 11.58 -1.41 -6.70
N THR A 254 12.51 -2.32 -6.93
CA THR A 254 12.23 -3.73 -7.22
C THR A 254 12.90 -4.61 -6.20
N LEU A 255 12.17 -5.52 -5.62
CA LEU A 255 12.65 -6.32 -4.50
C LEU A 255 12.67 -7.82 -4.77
N GLY A 256 12.08 -8.28 -5.86
CA GLY A 256 11.90 -9.72 -6.03
C GLY A 256 11.19 -10.33 -4.84
N CYS A 257 10.19 -9.66 -4.31
CA CYS A 257 9.61 -9.94 -3.00
C CYS A 257 8.69 -11.17 -2.96
N GLY A 258 8.69 -12.00 -3.98
CA GLY A 258 7.92 -13.25 -3.93
C GLY A 258 6.41 -13.06 -3.79
N SER A 259 5.89 -11.92 -4.19
CA SER A 259 4.45 -11.64 -4.23
C SER A 259 3.81 -12.40 -5.39
N TRP A 260 3.55 -13.68 -5.18
CA TRP A 260 3.10 -14.66 -6.20
C TRP A 260 2.15 -15.70 -5.59
#